data_73e32c45e909f9983b1d3acc4fc08cbb
#
_entry.id   73e32c45e909f9983b1d3acc4fc08cbb
#
_cell.length_a   1.000
_cell.length_b   1.000
_cell.length_c   1.000
_cell.angle_alpha   90.00
_cell.angle_beta   90.00
_cell.angle_gamma   90.00
#
_symmetry.space_group_name_H-M   'P 1'
#
loop_
_entity.id
_entity.type
_entity.pdbx_description
1 polymer ?
#
loop_
_entity_poly.entity_id
_entity_poly.type
_entity_poly.pdbx_seq_one_letter_code
_entity_poly.pdbx_strand_id
1 'polypeptide(L)'
;MRASCIVFGIVFVIVLTITPNALGATSYGKNVMLDQFSLKVNQTASEPASISVKFLNVTGDSRCPSGVTCIWQGDVTAVVNIMKNNQDVGIFNLINGLDDKNATARITGGYFLQLVKIEPYPSNSTHIMLSDYAATFALLQTGPMSPLKQFKSGTTAQQVVCNTGLELVIKAEDNSPACVSHSGASVLMERGWAIMSTTPVSNSS
;
A
#
# COMPACT_ATOMS: atom_id res chain seq x y z
N MET A 1 -78.57 -22.24 15.68
CA MET A 1 -77.13 -22.31 16.12
C MET A 1 -76.28 -21.86 14.94
N ARG A 2 -75.79 -20.63 14.97
CA ARG A 2 -74.95 -20.06 13.91
C ARG A 2 -73.52 -20.00 14.46
N ALA A 3 -72.60 -20.79 13.87
CA ALA A 3 -71.18 -20.75 14.18
C ALA A 3 -70.51 -19.64 13.31
N SER A 4 -69.94 -18.67 13.98
CA SER A 4 -69.21 -17.56 13.38
C SER A 4 -67.74 -17.95 13.30
N CYS A 5 -67.17 -18.14 12.12
CA CYS A 5 -65.77 -18.35 11.88
C CYS A 5 -65.07 -17.00 11.84
N ILE A 6 -64.24 -16.71 12.82
CA ILE A 6 -63.35 -15.56 12.85
C ILE A 6 -62.04 -15.96 12.11
N VAL A 7 -61.82 -15.38 10.93
CA VAL A 7 -60.57 -15.55 10.18
C VAL A 7 -59.56 -14.52 10.71
N PHE A 8 -58.55 -15.01 11.49
CA PHE A 8 -57.41 -14.18 11.87
C PHE A 8 -56.45 -14.05 10.69
N GLY A 9 -56.46 -12.90 10.05
CA GLY A 9 -55.50 -12.55 9.02
C GLY A 9 -54.15 -12.22 9.69
N ILE A 10 -53.17 -13.08 9.52
CA ILE A 10 -51.76 -12.79 9.91
C ILE A 10 -51.16 -11.90 8.86
N VAL A 11 -51.02 -10.61 9.18
CA VAL A 11 -50.26 -9.68 8.35
C VAL A 11 -48.77 -9.92 8.56
N PHE A 12 -48.14 -10.58 7.58
CA PHE A 12 -46.70 -10.79 7.59
C PHE A 12 -46.01 -9.47 7.16
N VAL A 13 -45.55 -8.69 8.13
CA VAL A 13 -44.74 -7.51 7.86
C VAL A 13 -43.32 -7.99 7.50
N ILE A 14 -42.99 -8.01 6.21
CA ILE A 14 -41.63 -8.25 5.73
C ILE A 14 -40.84 -6.98 6.02
N VAL A 15 -40.07 -6.99 7.12
CA VAL A 15 -39.06 -5.97 7.39
C VAL A 15 -37.88 -6.25 6.45
N LEU A 16 -37.82 -5.54 5.32
CA LEU A 16 -36.61 -5.49 4.51
C LEU A 16 -35.51 -4.80 5.34
N THR A 17 -34.65 -5.59 5.95
CA THR A 17 -33.39 -5.09 6.51
C THR A 17 -32.48 -4.69 5.34
N ILE A 18 -32.48 -3.41 5.00
CA ILE A 18 -31.46 -2.85 4.12
C ILE A 18 -30.16 -2.86 4.92
N THR A 19 -29.35 -3.91 4.72
CA THR A 19 -27.96 -3.89 5.18
C THR A 19 -27.25 -2.79 4.41
N PRO A 20 -26.67 -1.76 5.05
CA PRO A 20 -25.80 -0.85 4.34
C PRO A 20 -24.61 -1.68 3.86
N ASN A 21 -24.53 -1.92 2.55
CA ASN A 21 -23.30 -2.39 1.95
C ASN A 21 -22.24 -1.37 2.34
N ALA A 22 -21.34 -1.77 3.22
CA ALA A 22 -20.14 -1.03 3.54
C ALA A 22 -19.36 -0.89 2.21
N LEU A 23 -19.57 0.23 1.52
CA LEU A 23 -18.71 0.71 0.47
C LEU A 23 -17.31 0.70 1.08
N GLY A 24 -16.46 -0.20 0.58
CA GLY A 24 -15.18 -0.53 1.15
C GLY A 24 -14.43 0.71 1.59
N ALA A 25 -14.23 0.81 2.88
CA ALA A 25 -13.30 1.76 3.44
C ALA A 25 -11.95 1.44 2.82
N THR A 26 -11.56 2.20 1.78
CA THR A 26 -10.22 2.15 1.25
C THR A 26 -9.32 2.49 2.41
N SER A 27 -8.58 1.49 2.86
CA SER A 27 -7.65 1.55 3.97
C SER A 27 -6.64 2.66 3.68
N TYR A 28 -6.86 3.78 4.32
CA TYR A 28 -6.03 4.96 4.22
C TYR A 28 -4.74 4.72 4.97
N GLY A 29 -3.63 4.87 4.26
CA GLY A 29 -2.29 4.57 4.72
C GLY A 29 -1.72 3.27 4.16
N LYS A 30 -2.37 2.64 3.18
CA LYS A 30 -1.77 1.51 2.48
C LYS A 30 -0.64 2.04 1.60
N ASN A 31 0.57 1.54 1.83
CA ASN A 31 1.71 1.81 0.97
C ASN A 31 1.37 1.37 -0.47
N VAL A 32 1.61 2.24 -1.42
CA VAL A 32 1.50 1.95 -2.86
C VAL A 32 2.86 1.44 -3.31
N MET A 33 2.91 0.27 -3.92
CA MET A 33 4.13 -0.23 -4.53
C MET A 33 4.40 0.56 -5.81
N LEU A 34 5.58 1.18 -5.88
CA LEU A 34 6.02 1.94 -7.05
C LEU A 34 6.81 1.06 -8.01
N ASP A 35 7.67 0.20 -7.46
CA ASP A 35 8.49 -0.72 -8.26
C ASP A 35 8.93 -1.93 -7.42
N GLN A 36 9.34 -3.01 -8.11
CA GLN A 36 9.97 -4.17 -7.52
C GLN A 36 11.14 -4.62 -8.40
N PHE A 37 12.31 -4.74 -7.82
CA PHE A 37 13.55 -5.03 -8.53
C PHE A 37 14.44 -5.99 -7.74
N SER A 38 15.41 -6.62 -8.43
CA SER A 38 16.37 -7.54 -7.81
C SER A 38 17.79 -7.07 -8.07
N LEU A 39 18.63 -7.15 -7.05
CA LEU A 39 20.04 -6.80 -7.10
C LEU A 39 20.92 -7.95 -6.59
N LYS A 40 22.03 -8.21 -7.27
CA LYS A 40 23.14 -8.98 -6.70
C LYS A 40 23.99 -8.09 -5.81
N VAL A 41 24.77 -8.70 -4.93
CA VAL A 41 25.73 -7.97 -4.10
C VAL A 41 26.61 -7.06 -4.97
N ASN A 42 26.83 -5.84 -4.53
CA ASN A 42 27.52 -4.74 -5.19
C ASN A 42 26.80 -4.11 -6.40
N GLN A 43 25.60 -4.57 -6.77
CA GLN A 43 24.80 -3.92 -7.80
C GLN A 43 24.01 -2.73 -7.23
N THR A 44 23.71 -1.78 -8.13
CA THR A 44 22.91 -0.59 -7.84
C THR A 44 21.75 -0.51 -8.83
N ALA A 45 20.56 -0.22 -8.33
CA ALA A 45 19.40 0.18 -9.15
C ALA A 45 19.10 1.67 -8.95
N SER A 46 18.59 2.30 -10.01
CA SER A 46 18.06 3.67 -9.96
C SER A 46 16.56 3.57 -10.14
N GLU A 47 15.82 4.00 -9.15
CA GLU A 47 14.39 3.79 -8.98
C GLU A 47 13.61 5.10 -9.17
N PRO A 48 12.27 5.05 -9.30
CA PRO A 48 11.42 6.22 -9.30
C PRO A 48 11.71 7.18 -8.14
N ALA A 49 11.35 8.44 -8.30
CA ALA A 49 11.56 9.52 -7.32
C ALA A 49 13.05 9.81 -6.99
N SER A 50 13.96 9.54 -7.96
CA SER A 50 15.41 9.76 -7.82
C SER A 50 16.01 9.03 -6.61
N ILE A 51 15.49 7.85 -6.33
CA ILE A 51 15.99 6.94 -5.31
C ILE A 51 16.96 5.98 -5.98
N SER A 52 18.14 5.77 -5.36
CA SER A 52 19.12 4.79 -5.79
C SER A 52 19.40 3.84 -4.63
N VAL A 53 19.41 2.55 -4.91
CA VAL A 53 19.63 1.49 -3.93
C VAL A 53 20.82 0.65 -4.35
N LYS A 54 21.83 0.56 -3.50
CA LYS A 54 22.98 -0.33 -3.68
C LYS A 54 22.91 -1.46 -2.66
N PHE A 55 22.93 -2.71 -3.13
CA PHE A 55 23.01 -3.89 -2.29
C PHE A 55 24.48 -4.14 -1.93
N LEU A 56 24.86 -3.91 -0.67
CA LEU A 56 26.25 -3.96 -0.25
C LEU A 56 26.70 -5.35 0.17
N ASN A 57 25.90 -6.03 1.00
CA ASN A 57 26.35 -7.25 1.67
C ASN A 57 25.17 -8.06 2.25
N VAL A 58 25.43 -9.32 2.58
CA VAL A 58 24.64 -10.14 3.49
C VAL A 58 25.49 -10.39 4.74
N THR A 59 25.03 -9.89 5.89
CA THR A 59 25.82 -9.97 7.14
C THR A 59 25.45 -11.15 8.03
N GLY A 60 24.33 -11.80 7.77
CA GLY A 60 23.90 -13.00 8.48
C GLY A 60 22.86 -13.75 7.65
N ASP A 61 23.00 -15.05 7.55
CA ASP A 61 21.99 -15.95 7.00
C ASP A 61 21.90 -17.17 7.92
N SER A 62 20.89 -17.14 8.79
CA SER A 62 20.58 -18.20 9.76
C SER A 62 19.31 -18.96 9.38
N ARG A 63 18.79 -18.75 8.15
CA ARG A 63 17.58 -19.43 7.66
C ARG A 63 17.71 -20.92 7.77
N CYS A 64 16.64 -21.57 8.19
CA CYS A 64 16.59 -23.04 8.26
C CYS A 64 16.79 -23.66 6.87
N PRO A 65 17.83 -24.46 6.63
CA PRO A 65 18.09 -25.03 5.32
C PRO A 65 16.93 -25.88 4.81
N SER A 66 16.70 -25.89 3.52
CA SER A 66 15.69 -26.75 2.90
C SER A 66 16.00 -28.22 3.15
N GLY A 67 14.97 -29.03 3.41
CA GLY A 67 15.09 -30.46 3.65
C GLY A 67 15.43 -30.86 5.08
N VAL A 68 15.49 -29.93 6.03
CA VAL A 68 15.63 -30.19 7.47
C VAL A 68 14.49 -29.56 8.26
N THR A 69 14.27 -30.06 9.48
CA THR A 69 13.33 -29.46 10.43
C THR A 69 14.13 -28.72 11.50
N CYS A 70 13.94 -27.42 11.59
CA CYS A 70 14.54 -26.58 12.61
C CYS A 70 13.53 -26.17 13.67
N ILE A 71 13.98 -25.94 14.88
CA ILE A 71 13.16 -25.39 15.98
C ILE A 71 12.82 -23.92 15.71
N TRP A 72 13.69 -23.25 14.96
CA TRP A 72 13.61 -21.83 14.62
C TRP A 72 13.81 -21.65 13.10
N GLN A 73 13.00 -20.80 12.49
CA GLN A 73 13.06 -20.57 11.04
C GLN A 73 14.32 -19.78 10.61
N GLY A 74 14.89 -19.01 11.53
CA GLY A 74 16.00 -18.12 11.24
C GLY A 74 15.64 -16.90 10.42
N ASP A 75 16.64 -16.10 10.12
CA ASP A 75 16.50 -14.86 9.32
C ASP A 75 17.72 -14.67 8.41
N VAL A 76 17.63 -13.68 7.53
CA VAL A 76 18.72 -13.23 6.68
C VAL A 76 18.76 -11.70 6.64
N THR A 77 19.96 -11.11 6.77
CA THR A 77 20.14 -9.66 6.80
C THR A 77 20.82 -9.16 5.54
N ALA A 78 20.12 -8.31 4.79
CA ALA A 78 20.66 -7.54 3.67
C ALA A 78 21.14 -6.17 4.14
N VAL A 79 22.34 -5.78 3.77
CA VAL A 79 22.88 -4.44 3.98
C VAL A 79 22.76 -3.64 2.68
N VAL A 80 22.07 -2.52 2.75
CA VAL A 80 21.86 -1.64 1.59
C VAL A 80 22.29 -0.21 1.90
N ASN A 81 22.85 0.49 0.91
CA ASN A 81 23.00 1.94 0.94
C ASN A 81 21.90 2.56 0.08
N ILE A 82 21.24 3.58 0.58
CA ILE A 82 20.16 4.29 -0.09
C ILE A 82 20.57 5.73 -0.31
N MET A 83 20.40 6.20 -1.54
CA MET A 83 20.56 7.61 -1.91
C MET A 83 19.23 8.15 -2.41
N LYS A 84 18.96 9.43 -2.18
CA LYS A 84 17.81 10.15 -2.74
C LYS A 84 18.24 11.52 -3.22
N ASN A 85 17.89 11.88 -4.47
CA ASN A 85 18.31 13.12 -5.12
C ASN A 85 19.85 13.33 -5.05
N ASN A 86 20.62 12.25 -5.23
CA ASN A 86 22.09 12.21 -5.11
C ASN A 86 22.63 12.52 -3.69
N GLN A 87 21.77 12.54 -2.67
CA GLN A 87 22.16 12.68 -1.28
C GLN A 87 22.13 11.30 -0.59
N ASP A 88 23.13 11.01 0.22
CA ASP A 88 23.18 9.78 1.00
C ASP A 88 22.13 9.82 2.13
N VAL A 89 21.20 8.87 2.08
CA VAL A 89 20.20 8.68 3.13
C VAL A 89 20.79 7.82 4.26
N GLY A 90 21.72 6.93 3.92
CA GLY A 90 22.42 6.08 4.87
C GLY A 90 22.45 4.60 4.51
N ILE A 91 23.08 3.83 5.39
CA ILE A 91 23.18 2.38 5.29
C ILE A 91 22.13 1.76 6.21
N PHE A 92 21.39 0.77 5.69
CA PHE A 92 20.31 0.08 6.39
C PHE A 92 20.54 -1.43 6.39
N ASN A 93 20.23 -2.05 7.53
CA ASN A 93 20.17 -3.50 7.69
C ASN A 93 18.71 -3.92 7.59
N LEU A 94 18.36 -4.63 6.52
CA LEU A 94 17.02 -5.14 6.28
C LEU A 94 16.99 -6.63 6.59
N ILE A 95 16.16 -7.04 7.54
CA ILE A 95 16.07 -8.41 8.03
C ILE A 95 14.82 -9.05 7.48
N ASN A 96 14.96 -10.13 6.72
CA ASN A 96 13.86 -10.96 6.27
C ASN A 96 13.76 -12.20 7.17
N GLY A 97 12.69 -12.26 7.95
CA GLY A 97 12.44 -13.32 8.94
C GLY A 97 10.95 -13.35 9.31
N LEU A 98 10.65 -13.73 10.55
CA LEU A 98 9.28 -13.81 11.06
C LEU A 98 8.64 -12.44 11.33
N ASP A 99 9.42 -11.38 11.47
CA ASP A 99 8.94 -10.02 11.74
C ASP A 99 9.26 -9.07 10.59
N ASP A 100 8.24 -8.72 9.82
CA ASP A 100 8.35 -7.83 8.65
C ASP A 100 8.75 -6.38 9.01
N LYS A 101 8.69 -5.99 10.28
CA LYS A 101 9.03 -4.63 10.70
C LYS A 101 10.48 -4.28 10.43
N ASN A 102 11.37 -5.25 10.56
CA ASN A 102 12.80 -5.08 10.33
C ASN A 102 13.20 -5.24 8.85
N ALA A 103 12.26 -5.67 7.99
CA ALA A 103 12.48 -5.81 6.56
C ALA A 103 12.36 -4.48 5.79
N THR A 104 12.11 -3.34 6.47
CA THR A 104 11.76 -2.08 5.82
C THR A 104 12.62 -0.93 6.30
N ALA A 105 13.25 -0.20 5.35
CA ALA A 105 13.90 1.08 5.59
C ALA A 105 12.97 2.24 5.22
N ARG A 106 12.90 3.24 6.09
CA ARG A 106 12.13 4.47 5.84
C ARG A 106 13.02 5.50 5.15
N ILE A 107 12.53 6.05 4.04
CA ILE A 107 13.19 7.08 3.24
C ILE A 107 12.40 8.39 3.35
N THR A 108 13.08 9.52 3.33
CA THR A 108 12.44 10.84 3.40
C THR A 108 11.42 11.05 2.27
N GLY A 109 10.34 11.79 2.54
CA GLY A 109 9.27 12.05 1.57
C GLY A 109 8.23 10.94 1.47
N GLY A 110 8.13 10.08 2.49
CA GLY A 110 7.09 9.05 2.56
C GLY A 110 7.38 7.80 1.75
N TYR A 111 8.65 7.56 1.38
CA TYR A 111 9.07 6.35 0.68
C TYR A 111 9.60 5.30 1.66
N PHE A 112 9.50 4.03 1.24
CA PHE A 112 10.01 2.89 2.00
C PHE A 112 10.65 1.90 1.03
N LEU A 113 11.79 1.35 1.43
CA LEU A 113 12.38 0.20 0.77
C LEU A 113 12.11 -1.03 1.62
N GLN A 114 11.44 -2.03 1.06
CA GLN A 114 11.15 -3.30 1.72
C GLN A 114 11.98 -4.41 1.08
N LEU A 115 12.63 -5.22 1.91
CA LEU A 115 13.24 -6.47 1.49
C LEU A 115 12.16 -7.55 1.37
N VAL A 116 11.96 -8.07 0.16
CA VAL A 116 10.93 -9.08 -0.14
C VAL A 116 11.49 -10.49 0.06
N LYS A 117 12.68 -10.76 -0.51
CA LYS A 117 13.35 -12.06 -0.40
C LYS A 117 14.84 -11.93 -0.70
N ILE A 118 15.61 -12.92 -0.24
CA ILE A 118 17.02 -13.13 -0.61
C ILE A 118 17.19 -14.55 -1.13
N GLU A 119 17.84 -14.70 -2.25
CA GLU A 119 18.18 -15.97 -2.89
C GLU A 119 19.71 -16.10 -3.08
N PRO A 120 20.28 -17.31 -3.14
CA PRO A 120 19.58 -18.60 -3.01
C PRO A 120 19.11 -18.87 -1.57
N TYR A 121 18.11 -19.73 -1.42
CA TYR A 121 17.71 -20.24 -0.11
C TYR A 121 18.73 -21.30 0.35
N PRO A 122 19.17 -21.31 1.62
CA PRO A 122 20.14 -22.29 2.08
C PRO A 122 19.65 -23.73 1.95
N SER A 123 20.56 -24.62 1.62
CA SER A 123 20.34 -26.07 1.57
C SER A 123 21.46 -26.79 2.34
N ASN A 124 21.19 -28.02 2.77
CA ASN A 124 22.18 -28.80 3.57
C ASN A 124 23.53 -29.07 2.88
N SER A 125 23.55 -28.99 1.55
CA SER A 125 24.72 -29.42 0.74
C SER A 125 25.45 -28.25 0.08
N THR A 126 25.01 -27.00 0.24
CA THR A 126 25.52 -25.88 -0.55
C THR A 126 26.06 -24.79 0.37
N HIS A 127 27.35 -24.48 0.23
CA HIS A 127 27.92 -23.25 0.78
C HIS A 127 27.59 -22.09 -0.16
N ILE A 128 26.86 -21.08 0.34
CA ILE A 128 26.50 -19.89 -0.45
C ILE A 128 27.63 -18.88 -0.32
N MET A 129 28.25 -18.52 -1.45
CA MET A 129 29.22 -17.41 -1.47
C MET A 129 28.51 -16.07 -1.50
N LEU A 130 29.17 -15.01 -1.00
CA LEU A 130 28.59 -13.67 -0.97
C LEU A 130 28.14 -13.18 -2.36
N SER A 131 28.88 -13.52 -3.41
CA SER A 131 28.57 -13.18 -4.81
C SER A 131 27.31 -13.84 -5.35
N ASP A 132 26.84 -14.92 -4.71
CA ASP A 132 25.70 -15.70 -5.17
C ASP A 132 24.37 -15.10 -4.72
N TYR A 133 24.42 -14.25 -3.68
CA TYR A 133 23.22 -13.64 -3.15
C TYR A 133 22.61 -12.60 -4.11
N ALA A 134 21.31 -12.75 -4.30
CA ALA A 134 20.46 -11.77 -4.95
C ALA A 134 19.27 -11.43 -4.04
N ALA A 135 19.05 -10.16 -3.79
CA ALA A 135 17.95 -9.67 -2.97
C ALA A 135 16.90 -9.00 -3.85
N THR A 136 15.63 -9.29 -3.60
CA THR A 136 14.49 -8.62 -4.22
C THR A 136 13.94 -7.59 -3.25
N PHE A 137 13.82 -6.37 -3.73
CA PHE A 137 13.30 -5.23 -3.00
C PHE A 137 12.02 -4.71 -3.62
N ALA A 138 11.13 -4.15 -2.80
CA ALA A 138 9.98 -3.37 -3.24
C ALA A 138 10.14 -1.92 -2.78
N LEU A 139 10.01 -0.98 -3.70
CA LEU A 139 9.92 0.44 -3.39
C LEU A 139 8.46 0.81 -3.20
N LEU A 140 8.14 1.32 -2.03
CA LEU A 140 6.79 1.68 -1.61
C LEU A 140 6.72 3.18 -1.32
N GLN A 141 5.54 3.76 -1.49
CA GLN A 141 5.25 5.13 -1.09
C GLN A 141 4.00 5.16 -0.21
N THR A 142 4.03 5.97 0.84
CA THR A 142 2.81 6.26 1.61
C THR A 142 1.85 7.03 0.70
N GLY A 143 0.66 6.51 0.51
CA GLY A 143 -0.40 7.27 -0.16
C GLY A 143 -0.76 8.54 0.61
N PRO A 144 -1.35 9.53 -0.06
CA PRO A 144 -1.81 10.74 0.61
C PRO A 144 -2.83 10.41 1.71
N MET A 145 -2.96 11.28 2.69
CA MET A 145 -3.99 11.17 3.72
C MET A 145 -5.39 11.15 3.10
N SER A 146 -6.42 10.61 3.84
CA SER A 146 -7.82 10.57 3.36
C SER A 146 -8.30 11.95 2.92
N PRO A 147 -9.12 12.04 1.84
CA PRO A 147 -9.65 13.31 1.39
C PRO A 147 -10.21 14.12 2.56
N LEU A 148 -11.00 13.45 3.39
CA LEU A 148 -11.61 14.09 4.55
C LEU A 148 -10.58 14.49 5.64
N LYS A 149 -9.49 13.73 5.81
CA LYS A 149 -8.42 14.12 6.74
C LYS A 149 -7.63 15.31 6.21
N GLN A 150 -7.30 15.34 4.92
CA GLN A 150 -6.66 16.50 4.30
C GLN A 150 -7.54 17.73 4.44
N PHE A 151 -8.83 17.62 4.17
CA PHE A 151 -9.82 18.69 4.30
C PHE A 151 -9.92 19.22 5.74
N LYS A 152 -10.04 18.32 6.72
CA LYS A 152 -10.07 18.69 8.15
C LYS A 152 -8.77 19.27 8.68
N SER A 153 -7.64 19.00 8.03
CA SER A 153 -6.32 19.58 8.36
C SER A 153 -6.07 20.94 7.73
N GLY A 154 -7.05 21.51 7.00
CA GLY A 154 -6.97 22.86 6.43
C GLY A 154 -6.70 22.90 4.93
N THR A 155 -6.56 21.75 4.24
CA THR A 155 -6.50 21.72 2.78
C THR A 155 -7.87 22.04 2.21
N THR A 156 -7.98 22.93 1.23
CA THR A 156 -9.27 23.19 0.57
C THR A 156 -9.73 21.95 -0.19
N ALA A 157 -11.05 21.78 -0.34
CA ALA A 157 -11.61 20.60 -1.00
C ALA A 157 -11.02 20.38 -2.40
N GLN A 158 -10.78 21.46 -3.15
CA GLN A 158 -10.20 21.44 -4.51
C GLN A 158 -8.70 21.10 -4.55
N GLN A 159 -8.00 21.27 -3.44
CA GLN A 159 -6.54 21.01 -3.33
C GLN A 159 -6.23 19.63 -2.73
N VAL A 160 -7.27 18.86 -2.43
CA VAL A 160 -7.09 17.50 -1.92
C VAL A 160 -6.43 16.62 -2.96
N VAL A 161 -5.40 15.90 -2.54
CA VAL A 161 -4.66 14.97 -3.40
C VAL A 161 -5.25 13.57 -3.27
N CYS A 162 -5.56 12.96 -4.40
CA CYS A 162 -6.01 11.56 -4.48
C CYS A 162 -4.86 10.61 -4.76
N ASN A 163 -5.03 9.33 -4.42
CA ASN A 163 -4.13 8.27 -4.87
C ASN A 163 -4.18 8.15 -6.39
N THR A 164 -3.08 7.67 -6.98
CA THR A 164 -2.99 7.38 -8.42
C THR A 164 -4.16 6.51 -8.88
N GLY A 165 -4.78 6.90 -9.99
CA GLY A 165 -5.95 6.21 -10.56
C GLY A 165 -7.30 6.59 -9.94
N LEU A 166 -7.31 7.52 -8.97
CA LEU A 166 -8.54 8.09 -8.42
C LEU A 166 -8.69 9.55 -8.83
N GLU A 167 -9.93 9.98 -9.01
CA GLU A 167 -10.32 11.35 -9.34
C GLU A 167 -10.95 12.04 -8.13
N LEU A 168 -10.63 13.32 -7.99
CA LEU A 168 -11.21 14.16 -6.96
C LEU A 168 -12.60 14.64 -7.40
N VAL A 169 -13.60 14.35 -6.60
CA VAL A 169 -14.96 14.88 -6.73
C VAL A 169 -15.34 15.61 -5.44
N ILE A 170 -16.19 16.62 -5.57
CA ILE A 170 -16.73 17.38 -4.45
C ILE A 170 -18.20 16.96 -4.25
N LYS A 171 -18.58 16.58 -3.04
CA LYS A 171 -19.96 16.27 -2.73
C LYS A 171 -20.84 17.50 -2.87
N ALA A 172 -21.98 17.35 -3.52
CA ALA A 172 -22.92 18.46 -3.72
C ALA A 172 -23.62 18.89 -2.43
N GLU A 173 -23.77 17.98 -1.46
CA GLU A 173 -24.49 18.20 -0.21
C GLU A 173 -23.72 19.09 0.78
N ASP A 174 -22.42 18.77 1.03
CA ASP A 174 -21.65 19.36 2.11
C ASP A 174 -20.29 19.92 1.64
N ASN A 175 -20.05 19.95 0.33
CA ASN A 175 -18.79 20.38 -0.28
C ASN A 175 -17.56 19.62 0.21
N SER A 176 -17.72 18.44 0.81
CA SER A 176 -16.59 17.62 1.24
C SER A 176 -15.93 16.91 0.06
N PRO A 177 -14.59 16.76 0.06
CA PRO A 177 -13.87 16.06 -1.02
C PRO A 177 -13.98 14.55 -0.89
N ALA A 178 -14.04 13.87 -2.02
CA ALA A 178 -13.93 12.42 -2.11
C ALA A 178 -13.06 12.02 -3.31
N CYS A 179 -12.30 10.92 -3.17
CA CYS A 179 -11.51 10.34 -4.24
C CYS A 179 -12.17 9.04 -4.69
N VAL A 180 -12.55 8.95 -5.95
CA VAL A 180 -13.30 7.84 -6.53
C VAL A 180 -12.66 7.38 -7.83
N SER A 181 -12.99 6.17 -8.30
CA SER A 181 -12.56 5.73 -9.62
C SER A 181 -13.18 6.59 -10.73
N HIS A 182 -12.56 6.64 -11.90
CA HIS A 182 -13.10 7.38 -13.07
C HIS A 182 -14.55 6.99 -13.39
N SER A 183 -14.86 5.69 -13.45
CA SER A 183 -16.22 5.21 -13.65
C SER A 183 -17.17 5.59 -12.51
N GLY A 184 -16.67 5.60 -11.26
CA GLY A 184 -17.45 6.04 -10.10
C GLY A 184 -17.76 7.52 -10.15
N ALA A 185 -16.81 8.36 -10.57
CA ALA A 185 -17.02 9.80 -10.71
C ALA A 185 -18.17 10.11 -11.66
N SER A 186 -18.19 9.50 -12.86
CA SER A 186 -19.25 9.69 -13.85
C SER A 186 -20.63 9.35 -13.28
N VAL A 187 -20.78 8.20 -12.63
CA VAL A 187 -22.06 7.76 -12.03
C VAL A 187 -22.51 8.70 -10.92
N LEU A 188 -21.58 9.19 -10.09
CA LEU A 188 -21.91 10.08 -8.96
C LEU A 188 -22.35 11.47 -9.47
N MET A 189 -21.74 11.95 -10.54
CA MET A 189 -22.14 13.21 -11.19
C MET A 189 -23.52 13.09 -11.85
N GLU A 190 -23.79 12.01 -12.58
CA GLU A 190 -25.12 11.76 -13.19
C GLU A 190 -26.24 11.73 -12.14
N ARG A 191 -25.95 11.22 -10.95
CA ARG A 191 -26.90 11.17 -9.83
C ARG A 191 -27.02 12.51 -9.08
N GLY A 192 -26.25 13.53 -9.46
CA GLY A 192 -26.22 14.82 -8.76
C GLY A 192 -25.61 14.76 -7.36
N TRP A 193 -24.93 13.64 -7.01
CA TRP A 193 -24.27 13.49 -5.71
C TRP A 193 -22.94 14.25 -5.62
N ALA A 194 -22.27 14.42 -6.74
CA ALA A 194 -20.97 15.07 -6.81
C ALA A 194 -20.87 16.05 -7.99
N ILE A 195 -19.99 17.02 -7.83
CA ILE A 195 -19.55 17.93 -8.89
C ILE A 195 -18.07 17.71 -9.17
N MET A 196 -17.63 17.96 -10.41
CA MET A 196 -16.19 17.92 -10.73
C MET A 196 -15.44 19.01 -9.97
N SER A 197 -14.26 18.67 -9.47
CA SER A 197 -13.31 19.68 -8.99
C SER A 197 -12.74 20.40 -10.22
N THR A 198 -13.23 21.61 -10.50
CA THR A 198 -12.62 22.49 -11.51
C THR A 198 -11.37 23.12 -10.93
N THR A 199 -10.26 22.37 -10.89
CA THR A 199 -8.94 22.99 -10.69
C THR A 199 -8.47 23.46 -12.05
N PRO A 200 -8.14 24.74 -12.25
CA PRO A 200 -7.41 25.15 -13.45
C PRO A 200 -6.04 24.46 -13.37
N VAL A 201 -5.76 23.60 -14.34
CA VAL A 201 -4.42 23.04 -14.54
C VAL A 201 -3.50 24.25 -14.84
N SER A 202 -2.71 24.67 -13.87
CA SER A 202 -1.63 25.59 -14.12
C SER A 202 -0.55 24.85 -14.92
N ASN A 203 -0.63 24.94 -16.24
CA ASN A 203 0.50 24.64 -17.11
C ASN A 203 1.60 25.65 -16.80
N SER A 204 2.54 25.27 -15.94
CA SER A 204 3.83 25.94 -15.85
C SER A 204 4.71 25.43 -17.00
N SER A 205 4.88 26.30 -17.98
CA SER A 205 5.87 26.20 -19.06
C SER A 205 7.29 26.14 -18.53
#